data_61bc6c546e05590e77d2cd6f9719543e
#
_entry.id   61bc6c546e05590e77d2cd6f9719543e
#
_cell.length_a   1.000
_cell.length_b   1.000
_cell.length_c   1.000
_cell.angle_alpha   90.00
_cell.angle_beta   90.00
_cell.angle_gamma   90.00
#
_symmetry.space_group_name_H-M   'P 1'
#
loop_
_entity.id
_entity.type
_entity.pdbx_description
1 polymer ?
#
loop_
_entity_poly.entity_id
_entity_poly.type
_entity_poly.pdbx_seq_one_letter_code
_entity_poly.pdbx_strand_id
1 'polypeptide(L)'
;MKANIYVDGFNLYYGAVKGTPHRWLNIAAMCALLLPHDQINQIKYFTALVSAHPNDPDQPARQKIYLRALSTIPNLTIILGHFLVHEAMMPVAPPAKGYVRVIKTEEKGSDVNLATHLLDVKGQFSKPASW
;
A
#
# COMPACT_ATOMS: atom_id res chain seq x y z
N MET A 1 -7.41 23.03 -9.82
CA MET A 1 -6.70 22.92 -8.53
C MET A 1 -5.64 21.83 -8.62
N LYS A 2 -4.51 22.01 -8.00
CA LYS A 2 -3.48 20.97 -7.92
C LYS A 2 -3.80 19.99 -6.79
N ALA A 3 -3.68 18.69 -7.07
CA ALA A 3 -3.96 17.65 -6.10
C ALA A 3 -2.75 16.75 -5.88
N ASN A 4 -2.47 16.42 -4.64
CA ASN A 4 -1.54 15.37 -4.25
C ASN A 4 -2.35 14.17 -3.77
N ILE A 5 -2.02 12.98 -4.25
CA ILE A 5 -2.79 11.77 -3.97
C ILE A 5 -1.92 10.80 -3.17
N TYR A 6 -2.50 10.27 -2.11
CA TYR A 6 -1.86 9.31 -1.22
C TYR A 6 -2.66 8.01 -1.27
N VAL A 7 -2.03 6.94 -1.74
CA VAL A 7 -2.69 5.65 -1.94
C VAL A 7 -2.13 4.63 -0.96
N ASP A 8 -3.00 4.06 -0.14
CA ASP A 8 -2.68 2.87 0.64
C ASP A 8 -2.84 1.66 -0.27
N GLY A 9 -1.70 1.10 -0.72
CA GLY A 9 -1.70 0.05 -1.72
C GLY A 9 -2.39 -1.23 -1.27
N PHE A 10 -2.24 -1.63 -0.01
CA PHE A 10 -2.90 -2.83 0.51
C PHE A 10 -4.40 -2.64 0.65
N ASN A 11 -4.85 -1.51 1.20
CA ASN A 11 -6.27 -1.23 1.31
C ASN A 11 -6.94 -1.14 -0.06
N LEU A 12 -6.30 -0.54 -1.01
CA LEU A 12 -6.81 -0.49 -2.38
C LEU A 12 -6.89 -1.89 -3.00
N TYR A 13 -5.84 -2.70 -2.86
CA TYR A 13 -5.80 -4.04 -3.43
C TYR A 13 -6.86 -4.95 -2.80
N TYR A 14 -6.87 -5.06 -1.47
CA TYR A 14 -7.77 -5.96 -0.77
C TYR A 14 -9.22 -5.45 -0.74
N GLY A 15 -9.41 -4.14 -0.74
CA GLY A 15 -10.73 -3.54 -0.68
C GLY A 15 -11.46 -3.44 -2.01
N ALA A 16 -10.72 -3.29 -3.11
CA ALA A 16 -11.35 -2.97 -4.40
C ALA A 16 -10.86 -3.80 -5.59
N VAL A 17 -9.65 -4.34 -5.56
CA VAL A 17 -9.00 -4.89 -6.76
C VAL A 17 -8.87 -6.42 -6.71
N LYS A 18 -8.58 -6.99 -5.54
CA LYS A 18 -8.37 -8.43 -5.38
C LYS A 18 -9.61 -9.20 -5.81
N GLY A 19 -9.40 -10.26 -6.60
CA GLY A 19 -10.49 -11.08 -7.11
C GLY A 19 -11.23 -10.49 -8.30
N THR A 20 -10.79 -9.35 -8.81
CA THR A 20 -11.35 -8.70 -10.00
C THR A 20 -10.38 -8.82 -11.17
N PRO A 21 -10.84 -8.55 -12.43
CA PRO A 21 -9.93 -8.48 -13.57
C PRO A 21 -9.01 -7.25 -13.57
N HIS A 22 -9.12 -6.37 -12.57
CA HIS A 22 -8.38 -5.10 -12.49
C HIS A 22 -7.15 -5.15 -11.57
N ARG A 23 -6.57 -6.33 -11.35
CA ARG A 23 -5.38 -6.50 -10.48
C ARG A 23 -4.18 -5.64 -10.89
N TRP A 24 -4.06 -5.34 -12.16
CA TRP A 24 -2.98 -4.55 -12.73
C TRP A 24 -3.43 -3.10 -13.00
N LEU A 25 -4.14 -2.54 -12.04
CA LEU A 25 -4.75 -1.22 -12.15
C LEU A 25 -3.72 -0.14 -12.43
N ASN A 26 -3.99 0.67 -13.45
CA ASN A 26 -3.22 1.88 -13.70
C ASN A 26 -3.67 2.98 -12.72
N ILE A 27 -2.86 3.22 -11.71
CA ILE A 27 -3.17 4.18 -10.64
C ILE A 27 -3.33 5.60 -11.19
N ALA A 28 -2.47 6.01 -12.11
CA ALA A 28 -2.56 7.36 -12.70
C ALA A 28 -3.86 7.56 -13.47
N ALA A 29 -4.27 6.56 -14.25
CA ALA A 29 -5.53 6.61 -14.99
C ALA A 29 -6.73 6.66 -14.04
N MET A 30 -6.70 5.87 -12.98
CA MET A 30 -7.74 5.89 -11.94
C MET A 30 -7.86 7.28 -11.30
N CYS A 31 -6.75 7.88 -10.92
CA CYS A 31 -6.73 9.21 -10.32
C CYS A 31 -7.29 10.27 -11.27
N ALA A 32 -6.94 10.20 -12.56
CA ALA A 32 -7.46 11.12 -13.56
C ALA A 32 -8.97 10.99 -13.74
N LEU A 33 -9.51 9.78 -13.64
CA LEU A 33 -10.96 9.56 -13.71
C LEU A 33 -11.71 10.06 -12.48
N LEU A 34 -11.11 9.91 -11.30
CA LEU A 34 -11.71 10.35 -10.04
C LEU A 34 -11.66 11.87 -9.87
N LEU A 35 -10.64 12.51 -10.43
CA LEU A 35 -10.41 13.96 -10.28
C LEU A 35 -10.25 14.59 -11.68
N PRO A 36 -11.31 14.60 -12.51
CA PRO A 36 -11.19 15.01 -13.91
C PRO A 36 -10.93 16.51 -14.10
N HIS A 37 -11.23 17.33 -13.09
CA HIS A 37 -11.09 18.77 -13.13
C HIS A 37 -9.86 19.30 -12.39
N ASP A 38 -9.09 18.40 -11.77
CA ASP A 38 -7.91 18.76 -11.00
C ASP A 38 -6.63 18.36 -11.73
N GLN A 39 -5.58 19.14 -11.54
CA GLN A 39 -4.24 18.77 -11.98
C GLN A 39 -3.61 17.89 -10.91
N ILE A 40 -3.29 16.65 -11.25
CA ILE A 40 -2.63 15.72 -10.35
C ILE A 40 -1.14 16.05 -10.36
N ASN A 41 -0.67 16.60 -9.25
CA ASN A 41 0.72 17.02 -9.06
C ASN A 41 1.61 15.82 -8.74
N GLN A 42 1.24 15.05 -7.73
CA GLN A 42 2.02 13.91 -7.26
C GLN A 42 1.12 12.81 -6.73
N ILE A 43 1.51 11.56 -7.00
CA ILE A 43 0.88 10.36 -6.45
C ILE A 43 1.92 9.65 -5.61
N LYS A 44 1.61 9.38 -4.34
CA LYS A 44 2.43 8.57 -3.45
C LYS A 44 1.72 7.26 -3.15
N TYR A 45 2.35 6.17 -3.52
CA TYR A 45 1.81 4.82 -3.37
C TYR A 45 2.56 4.10 -2.25
N PHE A 46 1.83 3.79 -1.19
CA PHE A 46 2.39 3.18 0.02
C PHE A 46 2.10 1.69 0.03
N THR A 47 3.14 0.90 0.13
CA THR A 47 3.02 -0.56 0.16
C THR A 47 4.20 -1.17 0.91
N ALA A 48 4.28 -2.49 0.94
CA ALA A 48 5.43 -3.23 1.46
C ALA A 48 5.65 -4.46 0.59
N LEU A 49 6.90 -4.91 0.46
CA LEU A 49 7.22 -6.10 -0.30
C LEU A 49 6.67 -7.33 0.41
N VAL A 50 5.87 -8.11 -0.28
CA VAL A 50 5.30 -9.36 0.26
C VAL A 50 6.32 -10.49 0.19
N SER A 51 6.20 -11.44 1.12
CA SER A 51 6.99 -12.67 1.13
C SER A 51 6.26 -13.78 0.39
N ALA A 52 7.01 -14.77 -0.10
CA ALA A 52 6.44 -15.96 -0.71
C ALA A 52 5.60 -16.72 0.33
N HIS A 53 4.42 -17.15 -0.08
CA HIS A 53 3.53 -17.97 0.73
C HIS A 53 3.44 -19.37 0.12
N PRO A 54 3.34 -20.47 0.93
CA PRO A 54 3.23 -21.81 0.39
C PRO A 54 2.08 -22.00 -0.61
N ASN A 55 0.98 -21.28 -0.43
CA ASN A 55 -0.18 -21.33 -1.31
C ASN A 55 -0.04 -20.45 -2.55
N ASP A 56 0.91 -19.51 -2.55
CA ASP A 56 1.13 -18.59 -3.65
C ASP A 56 2.60 -18.13 -3.67
N PRO A 57 3.52 -19.01 -4.11
CA PRO A 57 4.94 -18.73 -4.10
C PRO A 57 5.35 -17.64 -5.11
N ASP A 58 4.51 -17.34 -6.10
CA ASP A 58 4.81 -16.37 -7.15
C ASP A 58 4.32 -14.95 -6.81
N GLN A 59 3.66 -14.78 -5.68
CA GLN A 59 3.12 -13.48 -5.26
C GLN A 59 4.19 -12.37 -5.22
N PRO A 60 5.39 -12.59 -4.64
CA PRO A 60 6.41 -11.55 -4.66
C PRO A 60 6.87 -11.15 -6.06
N ALA A 61 6.96 -12.11 -6.97
CA ALA A 61 7.37 -11.83 -8.35
C ALA A 61 6.32 -10.98 -9.06
N ARG A 62 5.03 -11.31 -8.90
CA ARG A 62 3.93 -10.50 -9.47
C ARG A 62 3.91 -9.09 -8.91
N GLN A 63 4.12 -8.93 -7.61
CA GLN A 63 4.18 -7.61 -6.99
C GLN A 63 5.33 -6.78 -7.57
N LYS A 64 6.52 -7.36 -7.72
CA LYS A 64 7.67 -6.66 -8.28
C LYS A 64 7.41 -6.19 -9.71
N ILE A 65 6.75 -7.01 -10.52
CA ILE A 65 6.38 -6.63 -11.90
C ILE A 65 5.41 -5.43 -11.86
N TYR A 66 4.42 -5.47 -11.00
CA TYR A 66 3.46 -4.38 -10.85
C TYR A 66 4.12 -3.08 -10.38
N LEU A 67 4.98 -3.16 -9.36
CA LEU A 67 5.70 -1.98 -8.86
C LEU A 67 6.64 -1.40 -9.92
N ARG A 68 7.26 -2.26 -10.74
CA ARG A 68 8.07 -1.80 -11.87
C ARG A 68 7.21 -1.04 -12.89
N ALA A 69 6.02 -1.54 -13.19
CA ALA A 69 5.08 -0.85 -14.08
C ALA A 69 4.65 0.50 -13.50
N LEU A 70 4.33 0.56 -12.20
CA LEU A 70 3.99 1.83 -11.54
C LEU A 70 5.15 2.82 -11.55
N SER A 71 6.39 2.35 -11.46
CA SER A 71 7.57 3.22 -11.45
C SER A 71 7.81 3.95 -12.79
N THR A 72 7.15 3.52 -13.86
CA THR A 72 7.19 4.23 -15.15
C THR A 72 6.32 5.48 -15.19
N ILE A 73 5.43 5.67 -14.22
CA ILE A 73 4.57 6.85 -14.14
C ILE A 73 5.40 8.02 -13.56
N PRO A 74 5.57 9.14 -14.31
CA PRO A 74 6.54 10.17 -13.94
C PRO A 74 6.27 10.86 -12.60
N ASN A 75 4.99 11.03 -12.24
CA ASN A 75 4.60 11.74 -11.01
C ASN A 75 4.19 10.80 -9.88
N LEU A 76 4.50 9.51 -9.98
CA LEU A 76 4.22 8.52 -8.95
C LEU A 76 5.50 8.11 -8.25
N THR A 77 5.46 8.10 -6.92
CA THR A 77 6.54 7.62 -6.06
C THR A 77 6.04 6.46 -5.22
N ILE A 78 6.83 5.38 -5.17
CA ILE A 78 6.53 4.21 -4.35
C ILE A 78 7.29 4.34 -3.04
N ILE A 79 6.58 4.20 -1.92
CA ILE A 79 7.16 4.25 -0.57
C ILE A 79 6.91 2.90 0.08
N LEU A 80 8.00 2.23 0.48
CA LEU A 80 7.95 0.88 1.02
C LEU A 80 7.99 0.88 2.55
N GLY A 81 7.06 0.17 3.16
CA GLY A 81 7.11 -0.26 4.55
C GLY A 81 7.75 -1.64 4.68
N HIS A 82 7.50 -2.31 5.79
CA HIS A 82 8.02 -3.63 6.08
C HIS A 82 6.90 -4.63 6.26
N PHE A 83 7.15 -5.86 5.82
CA PHE A 83 6.28 -7.00 6.08
C PHE A 83 7.00 -7.93 7.06
N LEU A 84 6.38 -8.19 8.21
CA LEU A 84 6.89 -9.13 9.19
C LEU A 84 6.15 -10.45 9.08
N VAL A 85 6.91 -11.52 8.93
CA VAL A 85 6.40 -12.89 9.01
C VAL A 85 6.96 -13.51 10.27
N HIS A 86 6.11 -13.94 11.18
CA HIS A 86 6.53 -14.59 12.42
C HIS A 86 5.58 -15.71 12.81
N GLU A 87 6.10 -16.64 13.63
CA GLU A 87 5.28 -17.68 14.21
C GLU A 87 4.63 -17.18 15.50
N ALA A 88 3.38 -17.51 15.70
CA ALA A 88 2.65 -17.18 16.90
C ALA A 88 1.86 -18.40 17.39
N MET A 89 1.73 -18.55 18.71
CA MET A 89 0.85 -19.54 19.31
C MET A 89 -0.51 -18.92 19.54
N MET A 90 -1.53 -19.54 18.96
CA MET A 90 -2.90 -19.04 19.08
C MET A 90 -3.82 -20.14 19.62
N PRO A 91 -4.81 -19.76 20.47
CA PRO A 91 -5.76 -20.73 20.98
C PRO A 91 -6.63 -21.30 19.85
N VAL A 92 -6.91 -22.58 19.96
CA VAL A 92 -7.82 -23.28 19.05
C VAL A 92 -9.25 -22.87 19.35
N ALA A 93 -10.09 -22.70 18.31
CA ALA A 93 -11.48 -22.31 18.48
C ALA A 93 -12.28 -23.37 19.27
N PRO A 94 -13.17 -22.97 20.21
CA PRO A 94 -14.04 -23.90 20.92
C PRO A 94 -14.90 -24.73 19.93
N PRO A 95 -15.24 -25.97 20.27
CA PRO A 95 -15.04 -26.66 21.56
C PRO A 95 -13.67 -27.30 21.75
N ALA A 96 -12.79 -27.26 20.74
CA ALA A 96 -11.43 -27.77 20.87
C ALA A 96 -10.66 -26.94 21.91
N LYS A 97 -9.64 -27.58 22.53
CA LYS A 97 -8.78 -26.93 23.52
C LYS A 97 -7.33 -27.03 23.06
N GLY A 98 -6.51 -26.11 23.57
CA GLY A 98 -5.07 -26.07 23.30
C GLY A 98 -4.68 -24.91 22.40
N TYR A 99 -3.43 -24.98 21.96
CA TYR A 99 -2.81 -23.96 21.13
C TYR A 99 -2.25 -24.57 19.86
N VAL A 100 -2.24 -23.80 18.81
CA VAL A 100 -1.66 -24.17 17.51
C VAL A 100 -0.66 -23.09 17.11
N ARG A 101 0.45 -23.54 16.50
CA ARG A 101 1.43 -22.63 15.91
C ARG A 101 0.91 -22.15 14.56
N VAL A 102 0.86 -20.85 14.38
CA VAL A 102 0.44 -20.23 13.12
C VAL A 102 1.53 -19.32 12.58
N ILE A 103 1.59 -19.21 11.26
CA ILE A 103 2.43 -18.22 10.60
C ILE A 103 1.61 -16.94 10.46
N LYS A 104 2.06 -15.88 11.12
CA LYS A 104 1.39 -14.59 11.11
C LYS A 104 2.19 -13.62 10.25
N THR A 105 1.52 -12.98 9.31
CA THR A 105 2.12 -11.96 8.45
C THR A 105 1.48 -10.62 8.77
N GLU A 106 2.31 -9.66 9.15
CA GLU A 106 1.86 -8.31 9.47
C GLU A 106 2.62 -7.29 8.64
N GLU A 107 1.89 -6.37 8.03
CA GLU A 107 2.46 -5.21 7.37
C GLU A 107 2.79 -4.16 8.43
N LYS A 108 4.00 -3.61 8.35
CA LYS A 108 4.48 -2.60 9.29
C LYS A 108 5.01 -1.38 8.54
N GLY A 109 4.63 -0.21 9.01
CA GLY A 109 5.18 1.05 8.57
C GLY A 109 4.47 1.75 7.41
N SER A 110 3.58 1.08 6.68
CA SER A 110 2.86 1.70 5.56
C SER A 110 1.93 2.82 6.04
N ASP A 111 1.12 2.55 7.06
CA ASP A 111 0.23 3.57 7.66
C ASP A 111 1.01 4.72 8.28
N VAL A 112 2.12 4.41 8.96
CA VAL A 112 2.99 5.43 9.57
C VAL A 112 3.66 6.28 8.49
N ASN A 113 4.14 5.67 7.42
CA ASN A 113 4.71 6.37 6.29
C ASN A 113 3.70 7.32 5.66
N LEU A 114 2.48 6.84 5.41
CA LEU A 114 1.41 7.65 4.83
C LEU A 114 1.08 8.85 5.74
N ALA A 115 0.90 8.61 7.03
CA ALA A 115 0.62 9.67 8.00
C ALA A 115 1.76 10.69 8.07
N THR A 116 3.00 10.24 8.08
CA THR A 116 4.19 11.11 8.12
C THR A 116 4.26 12.01 6.88
N HIS A 117 4.03 11.46 5.70
CA HIS A 117 4.04 12.24 4.47
C HIS A 117 2.90 13.25 4.42
N LEU A 118 1.71 12.89 4.89
CA LEU A 118 0.59 13.84 4.98
C LEU A 118 0.89 15.00 5.93
N LEU A 119 1.48 14.72 7.08
CA LEU A 119 1.84 15.74 8.06
C LEU A 119 2.95 16.65 7.53
N ASP A 120 3.93 16.09 6.83
CA ASP A 120 5.01 16.88 6.25
C ASP A 120 4.49 17.88 5.22
N VAL A 121 3.59 17.47 4.36
CA VAL A 121 2.94 18.37 3.40
C VAL A 121 2.14 19.46 4.11
N LYS A 122 1.38 19.11 5.15
CA LYS A 122 0.68 20.11 5.97
C LYS A 122 1.66 21.09 6.63
N GLY A 123 2.76 20.58 7.16
CA GLY A 123 3.79 21.42 7.76
C GLY A 123 4.38 22.41 6.77
N GLN A 124 4.62 21.98 5.54
CA GLN A 124 5.11 22.85 4.47
C GLN A 124 4.13 23.97 4.12
N PHE A 125 2.84 23.64 4.03
CA PHE A 125 1.82 24.63 3.70
C PHE A 125 1.48 25.57 4.86
N SER A 126 1.70 25.16 6.09
CA SER A 126 1.43 25.98 7.27
C SER A 126 2.60 26.87 7.68
N LYS A 127 3.77 26.73 7.06
CA LYS A 127 4.92 27.59 7.34
C LYS A 127 4.69 28.98 6.77
N PRO A 128 4.88 30.05 7.59
CA PRO A 128 4.90 31.39 7.06
C PRO A 128 6.03 31.57 6.04
N ALA A 129 5.84 32.45 5.08
CA ALA A 129 6.83 32.74 4.04
C ALA A 129 8.18 33.26 4.60
N SER A 130 8.18 33.71 5.82
CA SER A 130 9.36 34.22 6.52
C SER A 130 10.20 33.13 7.21
N TRP A 131 9.81 31.91 7.14
CA TRP A 131 10.57 30.82 7.77
C TRP A 131 11.69 30.30 6.88
#